data_aefb43b196199ddf81880f9ee9f2f581
#
_entry.id   aefb43b196199ddf81880f9ee9f2f581
#
_cell.length_a   1.000
_cell.length_b   1.000
_cell.length_c   1.000
_cell.angle_alpha   90.00
_cell.angle_beta   90.00
_cell.angle_gamma   90.00
#
_symmetry.space_group_name_H-M   'P 1'
#
loop_
_entity.id
_entity.type
_entity.pdbx_description
1 polymer ?
#
loop_
_entity_poly.entity_id
_entity_poly.type
_entity_poly.pdbx_seq_one_letter_code
_entity_poly.pdbx_strand_id
1 'polypeptide(L)'
;MHDLLRVTSAAALRFELPAPDWVADALRGAPWVVVRRAAARDGLIAVGVRGASRAQRCAAWLDPRAVQLRRTPAQLRLAAASLPAPRAALPALRTLGGVGRVLRGLPRSSWGPGGSVGFELASGVATVGADSDLDLVVRCALLPPRARAAALWRALQGVSG
;
A
#
# COMPACT_ATOMS: atom_id res chain seq x y z
N MET A 1 -2.48 -9.45 -1.75
CA MET A 1 -3.04 -8.34 -0.94
C MET A 1 -2.04 -7.21 -0.79
N HIS A 2 -2.53 -5.98 -0.66
CA HIS A 2 -1.78 -4.72 -0.53
C HIS A 2 -0.90 -4.34 -1.74
N ASP A 3 -0.98 -5.08 -2.84
CA ASP A 3 -0.39 -4.61 -4.09
C ASP A 3 -1.18 -3.41 -4.60
N LEU A 4 -0.49 -2.50 -5.24
CA LEU A 4 -1.09 -1.37 -5.92
C LEU A 4 -1.16 -1.67 -7.41
N LEU A 5 -2.33 -1.46 -7.98
CA LEU A 5 -2.60 -1.70 -9.39
C LEU A 5 -2.95 -0.37 -10.05
N ARG A 6 -2.23 -0.06 -11.13
CA ARG A 6 -2.61 1.03 -12.02
C ARG A 6 -3.65 0.53 -13.00
N VAL A 7 -4.76 1.25 -13.10
CA VAL A 7 -5.88 0.86 -13.97
C VAL A 7 -5.92 1.71 -15.23
N THR A 8 -6.46 1.13 -16.31
CA THR A 8 -6.62 1.83 -17.60
C THR A 8 -7.67 2.92 -17.52
N SER A 9 -8.75 2.68 -16.77
CA SER A 9 -9.91 3.54 -16.68
C SER A 9 -10.72 3.24 -15.44
N ALA A 10 -11.43 4.24 -14.91
CA ALA A 10 -12.43 4.07 -13.86
C ALA A 10 -13.58 3.12 -14.27
N ALA A 11 -13.92 3.08 -15.58
CA ALA A 11 -14.95 2.20 -16.12
C ALA A 11 -14.62 0.70 -15.99
N ALA A 12 -13.35 0.35 -15.74
CA ALA A 12 -12.93 -1.02 -15.48
C ALA A 12 -13.30 -1.52 -14.07
N LEU A 13 -13.76 -0.64 -13.20
CA LEU A 13 -14.16 -0.96 -11.84
C LEU A 13 -15.66 -1.24 -11.78
N ARG A 14 -16.01 -2.32 -11.10
CA ARG A 14 -17.40 -2.71 -10.81
C ARG A 14 -17.66 -2.48 -9.33
N PHE A 15 -18.70 -1.73 -9.03
CA PHE A 15 -19.15 -1.41 -7.68
C PHE A 15 -20.42 -2.19 -7.35
N GLU A 16 -20.59 -2.61 -6.11
CA GLU A 16 -21.81 -3.28 -5.65
C GLU A 16 -22.94 -2.28 -5.37
N LEU A 17 -22.58 -1.08 -4.98
CA LEU A 17 -23.47 0.06 -4.78
C LEU A 17 -22.96 1.22 -5.66
N PRO A 18 -23.81 2.23 -5.95
CA PRO A 18 -23.36 3.42 -6.67
C PRO A 18 -22.09 3.98 -6.04
N ALA A 19 -21.07 4.21 -6.88
CA ALA A 19 -19.80 4.77 -6.41
C ALA A 19 -20.03 6.20 -5.92
N PRO A 20 -19.45 6.60 -4.77
CA PRO A 20 -19.45 7.99 -4.35
C PRO A 20 -18.79 8.91 -5.40
N ASP A 21 -19.26 10.14 -5.53
CA ASP A 21 -18.80 11.11 -6.55
C ASP A 21 -17.27 11.33 -6.54
N TRP A 22 -16.66 11.35 -5.34
CA TRP A 22 -15.22 11.52 -5.19
C TRP A 22 -14.37 10.42 -5.84
N VAL A 23 -14.96 9.25 -6.15
CA VAL A 23 -14.23 8.11 -6.75
C VAL A 23 -13.71 8.45 -8.13
N ALA A 24 -14.53 9.12 -8.96
CA ALA A 24 -14.13 9.52 -10.30
C ALA A 24 -12.96 10.52 -10.26
N ASP A 25 -13.02 11.48 -9.35
CA ASP A 25 -11.96 12.48 -9.17
C ASP A 25 -10.67 11.86 -8.65
N ALA A 26 -10.76 10.96 -7.67
CA ALA A 26 -9.62 10.26 -7.13
C ALA A 26 -8.88 9.44 -8.20
N LEU A 27 -9.61 8.73 -9.05
CA LEU A 27 -9.02 7.93 -10.12
C LEU A 27 -8.49 8.78 -11.29
N ARG A 28 -9.06 9.96 -11.52
CA ARG A 28 -8.55 10.93 -12.48
C ARG A 28 -7.23 11.53 -12.04
N GLY A 29 -7.09 11.85 -10.75
CA GLY A 29 -5.85 12.35 -10.16
C GLY A 29 -4.76 11.27 -9.99
N ALA A 30 -5.17 10.05 -9.62
CA ALA A 30 -4.27 8.92 -9.43
C ALA A 30 -4.99 7.61 -9.79
N PRO A 31 -4.78 7.04 -11.00
CA PRO A 31 -5.47 5.83 -11.45
C PRO A 31 -4.90 4.56 -10.78
N TRP A 32 -4.86 4.56 -9.45
CA TRP A 32 -4.33 3.48 -8.66
C TRP A 32 -5.36 2.95 -7.66
N VAL A 33 -5.41 1.63 -7.55
CA VAL A 33 -6.25 0.92 -6.59
C VAL A 33 -5.42 -0.05 -5.76
N VAL A 34 -5.89 -0.38 -4.56
CA VAL A 34 -5.20 -1.27 -3.61
C VAL A 34 -5.88 -2.62 -3.61
N VAL A 35 -5.14 -3.70 -3.82
CA VAL A 35 -5.67 -5.08 -3.70
C VAL A 35 -6.04 -5.34 -2.24
N ARG A 36 -7.33 -5.66 -2.00
CA ARG A 36 -7.89 -5.97 -0.68
C ARG A 36 -8.19 -7.45 -0.51
N ARG A 37 -8.44 -7.88 0.72
CA ARG A 37 -8.94 -9.21 1.01
C ARG A 37 -10.45 -9.25 0.76
N ALA A 38 -10.89 -10.21 -0.06
CA ALA A 38 -12.30 -10.60 -0.19
C ALA A 38 -12.35 -12.05 -0.66
N ALA A 39 -13.52 -12.67 -0.56
CA ALA A 39 -13.78 -13.96 -1.20
C ALA A 39 -13.56 -13.83 -2.72
N ALA A 40 -13.14 -14.90 -3.35
CA ALA A 40 -12.97 -14.92 -4.81
C ALA A 40 -14.34 -14.68 -5.49
N ARG A 41 -14.34 -13.92 -6.58
CA ARG A 41 -15.53 -13.62 -7.36
C ARG A 41 -15.19 -13.58 -8.85
N ASP A 42 -15.69 -14.54 -9.60
CA ASP A 42 -15.73 -14.56 -11.08
C ASP A 42 -14.43 -14.11 -11.80
N GLY A 43 -13.26 -14.48 -11.27
CA GLY A 43 -11.98 -14.08 -11.82
C GLY A 43 -11.63 -12.60 -11.62
N LEU A 44 -12.44 -11.84 -10.91
CA LEU A 44 -12.20 -10.42 -10.60
C LEU A 44 -11.24 -10.25 -9.42
N ILE A 45 -10.53 -9.15 -9.41
CA ILE A 45 -9.63 -8.74 -8.33
C ILE A 45 -10.40 -7.81 -7.39
N ALA A 46 -10.47 -8.17 -6.10
CA ALA A 46 -11.02 -7.28 -5.09
C ALA A 46 -10.06 -6.12 -4.83
N VAL A 47 -10.52 -4.89 -5.04
CA VAL A 47 -9.71 -3.68 -4.89
C VAL A 47 -10.44 -2.62 -4.06
N GLY A 48 -9.67 -1.65 -3.56
CA GLY A 48 -10.18 -0.45 -2.90
C GLY A 48 -9.68 0.79 -3.60
N VAL A 49 -10.58 1.73 -3.88
CA VAL A 49 -10.25 3.09 -4.28
C VAL A 49 -9.99 3.93 -3.04
N ARG A 50 -8.95 4.73 -3.06
CA ARG A 50 -8.61 5.70 -2.02
C ARG A 50 -8.95 7.11 -2.50
N GLY A 51 -9.67 7.88 -1.69
CA GLY A 51 -9.87 9.30 -1.89
C GLY A 51 -8.84 10.15 -1.13
N ALA A 52 -9.08 11.45 -1.08
CA ALA A 52 -8.19 12.43 -0.47
C ALA A 52 -8.08 12.27 1.06
N SER A 53 -9.18 11.92 1.73
CA SER A 53 -9.19 11.73 3.18
C SER A 53 -9.06 10.26 3.58
N ARG A 54 -8.68 10.02 4.85
CA ARG A 54 -8.58 8.67 5.44
C ARG A 54 -9.93 7.93 5.47
N ALA A 55 -11.04 8.66 5.58
CA ALA A 55 -12.40 8.11 5.57
C ALA A 55 -12.87 7.71 4.15
N GLN A 56 -12.30 8.30 3.11
CA GLN A 56 -12.70 8.02 1.74
C GLN A 56 -12.05 6.71 1.25
N ARG A 57 -12.78 5.62 1.43
CA ARG A 57 -12.45 4.28 0.95
C ARG A 57 -13.67 3.68 0.27
N CYS A 58 -13.54 3.25 -0.97
CA CYS A 58 -14.61 2.60 -1.73
C CYS A 58 -14.14 1.25 -2.23
N ALA A 59 -14.92 0.21 -1.92
CA ALA A 59 -14.64 -1.15 -2.38
C ALA A 59 -15.13 -1.33 -3.82
N ALA A 60 -14.34 -2.02 -4.63
CA ALA A 60 -14.69 -2.33 -6.00
C ALA A 60 -14.09 -3.69 -6.42
N TRP A 61 -14.50 -4.14 -7.60
CA TRP A 61 -13.97 -5.30 -8.29
C TRP A 61 -13.34 -4.84 -9.62
N LEU A 62 -12.18 -5.39 -9.95
CA LEU A 62 -11.42 -5.01 -11.14
C LEU A 62 -11.23 -6.21 -12.05
N ASP A 63 -11.48 -6.03 -13.35
CA ASP A 63 -11.09 -7.01 -14.35
C ASP A 63 -9.55 -7.05 -14.45
N PRO A 64 -8.91 -8.22 -14.32
CA PRO A 64 -7.46 -8.34 -14.45
C PRO A 64 -6.88 -7.76 -15.74
N ARG A 65 -7.66 -7.78 -16.83
CA ARG A 65 -7.26 -7.23 -18.14
C ARG A 65 -7.08 -5.73 -18.15
N ALA A 66 -7.69 -5.04 -17.19
CA ALA A 66 -7.59 -3.59 -17.05
C ALA A 66 -6.39 -3.15 -16.19
N VAL A 67 -5.57 -4.08 -15.74
CA VAL A 67 -4.34 -3.78 -14.98
C VAL A 67 -3.21 -3.41 -15.92
N GLN A 68 -2.80 -2.14 -15.90
CA GLN A 68 -1.64 -1.66 -16.67
C GLN A 68 -0.32 -1.95 -15.99
N LEU A 69 -0.27 -1.79 -14.67
CA LEU A 69 0.94 -1.93 -13.89
C LEU A 69 0.60 -2.44 -12.49
N ARG A 70 1.43 -3.32 -11.96
CA ARG A 70 1.36 -3.80 -10.59
C ARG A 70 2.62 -3.39 -9.84
N ARG A 71 2.46 -2.86 -8.63
CA ARG A 71 3.53 -2.58 -7.68
C ARG A 71 3.28 -3.34 -6.39
N THR A 72 4.22 -4.19 -6.03
CA THR A 72 4.20 -4.89 -4.74
C THR A 72 4.80 -4.00 -3.65
N PRO A 73 4.45 -4.21 -2.37
CA PRO A 73 5.09 -3.49 -1.26
C PRO A 73 6.63 -3.56 -1.29
N ALA A 74 7.20 -4.71 -1.67
CA ALA A 74 8.65 -4.86 -1.78
C ALA A 74 9.28 -3.97 -2.87
N GLN A 75 8.60 -3.79 -4.00
CA GLN A 75 9.03 -2.87 -5.06
C GLN A 75 8.91 -1.41 -4.63
N LEU A 76 7.82 -1.07 -3.90
CA LEU A 76 7.61 0.28 -3.39
C LEU A 76 8.68 0.72 -2.39
N ARG A 77 9.17 -0.20 -1.57
CA ARG A 77 10.29 0.08 -0.67
C ARG A 77 11.52 0.61 -1.41
N LEU A 78 11.81 0.08 -2.59
CA LEU A 78 12.95 0.52 -3.40
C LEU A 78 12.73 1.93 -3.98
N ALA A 79 11.48 2.27 -4.30
CA ALA A 79 11.14 3.60 -4.82
C ALA A 79 11.32 4.73 -3.77
N ALA A 80 11.36 4.40 -2.48
CA ALA A 80 11.57 5.39 -1.42
C ALA A 80 12.93 6.12 -1.53
N ALA A 81 13.93 5.49 -2.13
CA ALA A 81 15.25 6.11 -2.35
C ALA A 81 15.22 7.28 -3.35
N SER A 82 14.18 7.39 -4.16
CA SER A 82 14.03 8.43 -5.18
C SER A 82 13.11 9.58 -4.73
N LEU A 83 12.70 9.63 -3.46
CA LEU A 83 11.85 10.70 -2.95
C LEU A 83 12.63 12.02 -2.85
N PRO A 84 11.98 13.17 -3.19
CA PRO A 84 12.53 14.49 -2.92
C PRO A 84 12.81 14.69 -1.41
N ALA A 85 13.88 15.40 -1.07
CA ALA A 85 14.31 15.60 0.32
C ALA A 85 13.19 16.09 1.27
N PRO A 86 12.32 17.05 0.90
CA PRO A 86 11.22 17.47 1.78
C PRO A 86 10.23 16.34 2.10
N ARG A 87 9.99 15.44 1.14
CA ARG A 87 9.10 14.28 1.35
C ARG A 87 9.78 13.21 2.20
N ALA A 88 11.04 12.90 1.89
CA ALA A 88 11.84 11.93 2.63
C ALA A 88 12.01 12.29 4.11
N ALA A 89 11.91 13.56 4.48
CA ALA A 89 11.99 14.04 5.86
C ALA A 89 10.73 13.77 6.69
N LEU A 90 9.60 13.42 6.09
CA LEU A 90 8.39 13.10 6.84
C LEU A 90 8.59 11.88 7.74
N PRO A 91 8.04 11.87 8.97
CA PRO A 91 8.31 10.84 9.96
C PRO A 91 8.11 9.42 9.43
N ALA A 92 6.96 9.13 8.81
CA ALA A 92 6.67 7.79 8.27
C ALA A 92 7.64 7.35 7.17
N LEU A 93 8.05 8.27 6.29
CA LEU A 93 8.98 7.98 5.19
C LEU A 93 10.42 7.81 5.70
N ARG A 94 10.83 8.60 6.70
CA ARG A 94 12.12 8.49 7.36
C ARG A 94 12.23 7.17 8.12
N THR A 95 11.18 6.78 8.86
CA THR A 95 11.09 5.50 9.59
C THR A 95 11.23 4.31 8.65
N LEU A 96 10.69 4.38 7.43
CA LEU A 96 10.80 3.30 6.43
C LEU A 96 12.26 2.92 6.17
N GLY A 97 13.19 3.88 6.15
CA GLY A 97 14.62 3.62 6.02
C GLY A 97 15.19 2.81 7.19
N GLY A 98 14.74 3.05 8.41
CA GLY A 98 15.16 2.31 9.62
C GLY A 98 14.64 0.88 9.70
N VAL A 99 13.43 0.65 9.23
CA VAL A 99 12.76 -0.66 9.25
C VAL A 99 13.56 -1.74 8.53
N GLY A 100 14.30 -1.37 7.47
CA GLY A 100 15.12 -2.31 6.71
C GLY A 100 16.17 -3.04 7.55
N ARG A 101 16.71 -2.41 8.59
CA ARG A 101 17.68 -3.03 9.50
C ARG A 101 17.02 -4.11 10.34
N VAL A 102 15.83 -3.84 10.87
CA VAL A 102 15.06 -4.78 11.70
C VAL A 102 14.59 -5.99 10.89
N LEU A 103 14.11 -5.77 9.66
CA LEU A 103 13.53 -6.82 8.83
C LEU A 103 14.57 -7.64 8.04
N ARG A 104 15.84 -7.25 8.03
CA ARG A 104 16.90 -7.92 7.28
C ARG A 104 17.09 -9.38 7.66
N GLY A 105 16.82 -9.74 8.93
CA GLY A 105 16.96 -11.09 9.47
C GLY A 105 15.78 -12.02 9.22
N LEU A 106 14.75 -11.62 8.49
CA LEU A 106 13.61 -12.48 8.17
C LEU A 106 13.91 -13.35 6.94
N PRO A 107 14.14 -14.65 7.07
CA PRO A 107 14.40 -15.52 5.92
C PRO A 107 13.16 -15.64 5.04
N ARG A 108 13.37 -15.66 3.72
CA ARG A 108 12.31 -15.84 2.71
C ARG A 108 11.10 -14.90 2.86
N SER A 109 11.29 -13.74 3.46
CA SER A 109 10.27 -12.72 3.57
C SER A 109 10.52 -11.60 2.56
N SER A 110 9.44 -11.09 2.01
CA SER A 110 9.46 -9.82 1.31
C SER A 110 8.61 -8.84 2.10
N TRP A 111 9.06 -7.61 2.23
CA TRP A 111 8.36 -6.59 2.97
C TRP A 111 8.39 -5.25 2.25
N GLY A 112 7.48 -4.38 2.60
CA GLY A 112 7.45 -3.03 2.11
C GLY A 112 6.28 -2.24 2.68
N PRO A 113 6.18 -0.95 2.36
CA PRO A 113 5.13 -0.10 2.85
C PRO A 113 3.77 -0.40 2.20
N GLY A 114 2.73 -0.27 3.02
CA GLY A 114 1.33 -0.18 2.63
C GLY A 114 0.78 1.21 2.87
N GLY A 115 -0.52 1.30 3.09
CA GLY A 115 -1.22 2.51 3.51
C GLY A 115 -0.95 3.75 2.66
N SER A 116 -0.79 4.90 3.33
CA SER A 116 -0.50 6.18 2.68
C SER A 116 0.89 6.21 2.05
N VAL A 117 1.87 5.65 2.75
CA VAL A 117 3.25 5.59 2.26
C VAL A 117 3.34 4.76 0.97
N GLY A 118 2.74 3.55 0.97
CA GLY A 118 2.72 2.72 -0.22
C GLY A 118 2.01 3.37 -1.39
N PHE A 119 0.89 4.06 -1.14
CA PHE A 119 0.13 4.75 -2.19
C PHE A 119 0.92 5.91 -2.79
N GLU A 120 1.56 6.73 -1.97
CA GLU A 120 2.40 7.83 -2.45
C GLU A 120 3.56 7.34 -3.31
N LEU A 121 4.27 6.29 -2.86
CA LEU A 121 5.38 5.71 -3.60
C LEU A 121 4.96 5.08 -4.94
N ALA A 122 3.72 4.60 -5.06
CA ALA A 122 3.20 4.06 -6.31
C ALA A 122 2.71 5.13 -7.27
N SER A 123 1.98 6.12 -6.76
CA SER A 123 1.24 7.12 -7.55
C SER A 123 2.02 8.39 -7.81
N GLY A 124 2.99 8.72 -6.96
CA GLY A 124 3.67 10.03 -6.94
C GLY A 124 2.82 11.15 -6.32
N VAL A 125 1.58 10.87 -5.92
CA VAL A 125 0.68 11.86 -5.30
C VAL A 125 0.96 11.94 -3.81
N ALA A 126 1.22 13.13 -3.30
CA ALA A 126 1.48 13.39 -1.88
C ALA A 126 0.26 13.01 -1.01
N THR A 127 0.37 11.91 -0.28
CA THR A 127 -0.67 11.38 0.61
C THR A 127 -0.19 11.17 2.04
N VAL A 128 1.12 11.28 2.26
CA VAL A 128 1.75 11.18 3.58
C VAL A 128 1.80 12.57 4.20
N GLY A 129 1.28 12.72 5.40
CA GLY A 129 1.37 13.94 6.23
C GLY A 129 2.30 13.74 7.44
N ALA A 130 2.42 14.77 8.27
CA ALA A 130 3.23 14.73 9.48
C ALA A 130 2.74 13.66 10.49
N ASP A 131 1.43 13.46 10.56
CA ASP A 131 0.78 12.50 11.48
C ASP A 131 0.48 11.15 10.84
N SER A 132 1.06 10.85 9.66
CA SER A 132 0.87 9.58 9.01
C SER A 132 1.66 8.48 9.70
N ASP A 133 0.97 7.38 10.01
CA ASP A 133 1.58 6.14 10.44
C ASP A 133 2.29 5.41 9.27
N LEU A 134 3.20 4.50 9.60
CA LEU A 134 3.85 3.62 8.64
C LEU A 134 3.22 2.22 8.70
N ASP A 135 2.35 1.94 7.75
CA ASP A 135 1.85 0.58 7.54
C ASP A 135 2.91 -0.29 6.85
N LEU A 136 3.17 -1.47 7.42
CA LEU A 136 4.11 -2.43 6.85
C LEU A 136 3.41 -3.73 6.45
N VAL A 137 3.71 -4.21 5.27
CA VAL A 137 3.30 -5.52 4.77
C VAL A 137 4.52 -6.43 4.76
N VAL A 138 4.47 -7.50 5.56
CA VAL A 138 5.49 -8.54 5.57
C VAL A 138 4.86 -9.83 5.03
N ARG A 139 5.44 -10.38 3.98
CA ARG A 139 5.00 -11.64 3.37
C ARG A 139 5.98 -12.74 3.76
N CYS A 140 5.48 -13.76 4.43
CA CYS A 140 6.24 -14.92 4.84
C CYS A 140 5.65 -16.18 4.19
N ALA A 141 6.50 -17.10 3.77
CA ALA A 141 6.06 -18.41 3.28
C ALA A 141 5.38 -19.23 4.37
N LEU A 142 5.88 -19.09 5.61
CA LEU A 142 5.31 -19.66 6.81
C LEU A 142 5.19 -18.56 7.87
N LEU A 143 4.11 -18.60 8.63
CA LEU A 143 3.95 -17.69 9.77
C LEU A 143 5.07 -17.94 10.80
N PRO A 144 5.73 -16.90 11.28
CA PRO A 144 6.74 -17.05 12.31
C PRO A 144 6.09 -17.51 13.64
N PRO A 145 6.81 -18.24 14.49
CA PRO A 145 6.36 -18.54 15.86
C PRO A 145 5.98 -17.25 16.60
N ARG A 146 4.98 -17.34 17.50
CA ARG A 146 4.47 -16.17 18.23
C ARG A 146 5.56 -15.38 18.94
N ALA A 147 6.51 -16.06 19.59
CA ALA A 147 7.63 -15.42 20.30
C ALA A 147 8.50 -14.58 19.33
N ARG A 148 8.75 -15.09 18.13
CA ARG A 148 9.51 -14.38 17.09
C ARG A 148 8.73 -13.20 16.52
N ALA A 149 7.43 -13.35 16.31
CA ALA A 149 6.56 -12.26 15.89
C ALA A 149 6.51 -11.14 16.94
N ALA A 150 6.41 -11.48 18.23
CA ALA A 150 6.44 -10.51 19.31
C ALA A 150 7.81 -9.80 19.45
N ALA A 151 8.92 -10.53 19.26
CA ALA A 151 10.25 -9.92 19.25
C ALA A 151 10.42 -8.94 18.08
N LEU A 152 9.95 -9.33 16.90
CA LEU A 152 9.94 -8.47 15.71
C LEU A 152 9.11 -7.21 15.94
N TRP A 153 7.91 -7.36 16.49
CA TRP A 153 7.03 -6.24 16.81
C TRP A 153 7.70 -5.23 17.75
N ARG A 154 8.31 -5.71 18.85
CA ARG A 154 9.06 -4.86 19.78
C ARG A 154 10.23 -4.13 19.10
N ALA A 155 10.98 -4.83 18.25
CA ALA A 155 12.08 -4.22 17.50
C ALA A 155 11.60 -3.13 16.53
N LEU A 156 10.44 -3.32 15.89
CA LEU A 156 9.83 -2.32 15.01
C LEU A 156 9.33 -1.09 15.77
N GLN A 157 8.78 -1.26 16.99
CA GLN A 157 8.38 -0.15 17.85
C GLN A 157 9.56 0.74 18.28
N GLY A 158 10.75 0.19 18.34
CA GLY A 158 11.98 0.94 18.64
C GLY A 158 12.58 1.70 17.45
N VAL A 159 12.01 1.59 16.26
CA VAL A 159 12.49 2.33 15.09
C VAL A 159 11.91 3.74 15.12
N SER A 160 12.73 4.70 15.56
CA SER A 160 12.38 6.12 15.51
C SER A 160 12.51 6.65 14.08
N GLY A 161 11.58 7.52 13.73
CA GLY A 161 11.60 8.28 12.47
C GLY A 161 12.41 9.57 12.61
#